data_ee2f53e375fc0347708d8d56810969de
#
_entry.id   ee2f53e375fc0347708d8d56810969de
#
_cell.length_a   1.000
_cell.length_b   1.000
_cell.length_c   1.000
_cell.angle_alpha   90.00
_cell.angle_beta   90.00
_cell.angle_gamma   90.00
#
_symmetry.space_group_name_H-M   'P 1'
#
loop_
_entity.id
_entity.type
_entity.pdbx_description
1 polymer ?
#
loop_
_entity_poly.entity_id
_entity_poly.type
_entity_poly.pdbx_seq_one_letter_code
_entity_poly.pdbx_strand_id
1 'polypeptide(L)'
;MTKEEYTIRKTGLFNDETLFLYTYTAQNGMVFNTEGKDLDTCRKFRDRWQSHLSASFTGHRGVTDVHKTAERLRTAIMECYNSGVRFFYVGGAVGFDTIAAEAVLYFREQFPDIVLTVVLPFPEQDKFFNAESRKKYREILDKADEVVTISNEFSKVAYLMRNDYMVSHSCRVIAYWDGMSGSGTAYTVREAKKRKRSVQNLF
;
A
#
# COMPACT_ATOMS: atom_id res chain seq x y z
N MET A 1 -7.54 7.34 -13.29
CA MET A 1 -8.76 6.92 -12.55
C MET A 1 -8.92 5.42 -12.67
N THR A 2 -9.26 4.76 -11.57
CA THR A 2 -9.66 3.35 -11.59
C THR A 2 -11.03 3.20 -12.26
N LYS A 3 -11.23 2.11 -13.01
CA LYS A 3 -12.51 1.81 -13.66
C LYS A 3 -12.93 0.39 -13.35
N GLU A 4 -14.20 0.21 -13.01
CA GLU A 4 -14.82 -1.09 -12.75
C GLU A 4 -16.00 -1.28 -13.71
N GLU A 5 -16.00 -2.38 -14.45
CA GLU A 5 -17.05 -2.73 -15.40
C GLU A 5 -17.44 -4.18 -15.23
N TYR A 6 -18.70 -4.51 -15.46
CA TYR A 6 -19.15 -5.90 -15.48
C TYR A 6 -20.34 -6.11 -16.40
N THR A 7 -20.47 -7.35 -16.87
CA THR A 7 -21.65 -7.85 -17.56
C THR A 7 -22.14 -9.09 -16.88
N ILE A 8 -23.46 -9.34 -16.96
CA ILE A 8 -24.08 -10.52 -16.37
C ILE A 8 -24.37 -11.52 -17.48
N ARG A 9 -23.91 -12.76 -17.33
CA ARG A 9 -24.19 -13.88 -18.20
C ARG A 9 -24.98 -14.94 -17.45
N LYS A 10 -26.11 -15.38 -18.01
CA LYS A 10 -26.84 -16.55 -17.53
C LYS A 10 -26.28 -17.79 -18.22
N THR A 11 -25.90 -18.79 -17.45
CA THR A 11 -25.34 -20.06 -17.96
C THR A 11 -26.25 -21.21 -17.54
N GLY A 12 -26.62 -22.03 -18.53
CA GLY A 12 -27.37 -23.28 -18.32
C GLY A 12 -28.76 -23.30 -18.94
N LEU A 13 -29.09 -24.44 -19.51
CA LEU A 13 -30.43 -24.71 -20.06
C LEU A 13 -31.44 -25.13 -18.98
N PHE A 14 -30.96 -25.54 -17.80
CA PHE A 14 -31.78 -26.10 -16.72
C PHE A 14 -31.48 -25.55 -15.31
N ASN A 15 -30.35 -24.84 -15.14
CA ASN A 15 -30.00 -24.11 -13.89
C ASN A 15 -29.62 -22.69 -14.27
N ASP A 16 -30.39 -21.71 -13.80
CA ASP A 16 -30.11 -20.28 -13.98
C ASP A 16 -28.92 -19.86 -13.09
N GLU A 17 -27.73 -20.35 -13.41
CA GLU A 17 -26.52 -19.83 -12.76
C GLU A 17 -26.17 -18.47 -13.36
N THR A 18 -26.04 -17.48 -12.49
CA THR A 18 -25.64 -16.12 -12.86
C THR A 18 -24.14 -15.99 -12.68
N LEU A 19 -23.44 -15.63 -13.75
CA LEU A 19 -22.01 -15.28 -13.72
C LEU A 19 -21.81 -13.80 -14.04
N PHE A 20 -20.96 -13.17 -13.24
CA PHE A 20 -20.49 -11.82 -13.46
C PHE A 20 -19.15 -11.86 -14.19
N LEU A 21 -19.10 -11.34 -15.40
CA LEU A 21 -17.86 -11.11 -16.15
C LEU A 21 -17.37 -9.72 -15.73
N TYR A 22 -16.24 -9.66 -15.04
CA TYR A 22 -15.76 -8.48 -14.37
C TYR A 22 -14.42 -8.01 -14.94
N THR A 23 -14.32 -6.73 -15.24
CA THR A 23 -13.10 -6.06 -15.69
C THR A 23 -12.78 -4.90 -14.75
N TYR A 24 -11.55 -4.85 -14.28
CA TYR A 24 -11.03 -3.75 -13.49
C TYR A 24 -9.80 -3.15 -14.17
N THR A 25 -9.80 -1.84 -14.34
CA THR A 25 -8.63 -1.09 -14.82
C THR A 25 -8.07 -0.28 -13.64
N ALA A 26 -6.84 -0.57 -13.28
CA ALA A 26 -6.12 0.15 -12.23
C ALA A 26 -5.67 1.55 -12.70
N GLN A 27 -5.23 2.39 -11.77
CA GLN A 27 -4.79 3.76 -12.07
C GLN A 27 -3.65 3.84 -13.11
N ASN A 28 -2.75 2.86 -13.08
CA ASN A 28 -1.62 2.75 -14.02
C ASN A 28 -1.98 2.07 -15.35
N GLY A 29 -3.27 1.84 -15.61
CA GLY A 29 -3.75 1.21 -16.82
C GLY A 29 -3.69 -0.33 -16.84
N MET A 30 -3.18 -0.98 -15.80
CA MET A 30 -3.21 -2.45 -15.72
C MET A 30 -4.65 -2.95 -15.65
N VAL A 31 -4.94 -3.99 -16.43
CA VAL A 31 -6.29 -4.58 -16.55
C VAL A 31 -6.32 -5.94 -15.89
N PHE A 32 -7.32 -6.15 -15.05
CA PHE A 32 -7.63 -7.43 -14.42
C PHE A 32 -9.02 -7.90 -14.87
N ASN A 33 -9.09 -9.12 -15.35
CA ASN A 33 -10.35 -9.76 -15.77
C ASN A 33 -10.60 -11.01 -14.93
N THR A 34 -11.83 -11.20 -14.51
CA THR A 34 -12.24 -12.41 -13.79
C THR A 34 -13.74 -12.66 -14.01
N GLU A 35 -14.19 -13.84 -13.62
CA GLU A 35 -15.60 -14.18 -13.49
C GLU A 35 -15.91 -14.70 -12.10
N GLY A 36 -17.13 -14.48 -11.64
CA GLY A 36 -17.59 -14.93 -10.32
C GLY A 36 -19.09 -14.97 -10.22
N LYS A 37 -19.59 -15.65 -9.20
CA LYS A 37 -21.02 -15.79 -8.91
C LYS A 37 -21.70 -14.47 -8.51
N ASP A 38 -20.92 -13.52 -8.01
CA ASP A 38 -21.33 -12.19 -7.57
C ASP A 38 -20.18 -11.19 -7.66
N LEU A 39 -20.48 -9.89 -7.60
CA LEU A 39 -19.49 -8.82 -7.66
C LEU A 39 -18.50 -8.85 -6.49
N ASP A 40 -18.94 -9.25 -5.30
CA ASP A 40 -18.08 -9.31 -4.13
C ASP A 40 -16.99 -10.38 -4.28
N THR A 41 -17.33 -11.51 -4.93
CA THR A 41 -16.35 -12.55 -5.29
C THR A 41 -15.34 -12.00 -6.30
N CYS A 42 -15.81 -11.30 -7.33
CA CYS A 42 -14.93 -10.68 -8.33
C CYS A 42 -13.99 -9.64 -7.71
N ARG A 43 -14.51 -8.80 -6.82
CA ARG A 43 -13.73 -7.79 -6.09
C ARG A 43 -12.68 -8.42 -5.17
N LYS A 44 -13.00 -9.53 -4.49
CA LYS A 44 -12.02 -10.29 -3.70
C LYS A 44 -10.89 -10.84 -4.57
N PHE A 45 -11.18 -11.30 -5.78
CA PHE A 45 -10.15 -11.74 -6.72
C PHE A 45 -9.29 -10.58 -7.20
N ARG A 46 -9.89 -9.42 -7.51
CA ARG A 46 -9.17 -8.18 -7.84
C ARG A 46 -8.24 -7.77 -6.71
N ASP A 47 -8.74 -7.72 -5.48
CA ASP A 47 -7.95 -7.30 -4.31
C ASP A 47 -6.78 -8.25 -4.06
N ARG A 48 -7.00 -9.55 -4.25
CA ARG A 48 -5.93 -10.54 -4.20
C ARG A 48 -4.90 -10.34 -5.31
N TRP A 49 -5.34 -10.13 -6.54
CA TRP A 49 -4.46 -9.82 -7.66
C TRP A 49 -3.63 -8.57 -7.38
N GLN A 50 -4.25 -7.47 -6.99
CA GLN A 50 -3.55 -6.23 -6.68
C GLN A 50 -2.58 -6.39 -5.52
N SER A 51 -2.94 -7.14 -4.48
CA SER A 51 -2.04 -7.38 -3.34
C SER A 51 -0.75 -8.12 -3.73
N HIS A 52 -0.78 -8.99 -4.74
CA HIS A 52 0.42 -9.68 -5.26
C HIS A 52 1.36 -8.74 -6.03
N LEU A 53 0.84 -7.61 -6.50
CA LEU A 53 1.58 -6.56 -7.22
C LEU A 53 1.91 -5.38 -6.31
N SER A 54 1.80 -5.55 -4.99
CA SER A 54 1.92 -4.45 -4.03
C SER A 54 3.00 -4.69 -2.97
N ALA A 55 3.64 -3.61 -2.54
CA ALA A 55 4.53 -3.56 -1.39
C ALA A 55 4.09 -2.45 -0.43
N SER A 56 4.36 -2.62 0.86
CA SER A 56 4.11 -1.60 1.88
C SER A 56 5.35 -1.31 2.71
N PHE A 57 5.40 -0.13 3.30
CA PHE A 57 6.50 0.33 4.11
C PHE A 57 6.11 0.45 5.59
N THR A 58 7.07 0.19 6.46
CA THR A 58 6.93 0.43 7.91
C THR A 58 8.28 0.72 8.52
N GLY A 59 8.38 1.71 9.40
CA GLY A 59 9.67 2.01 10.02
C GLY A 59 9.58 2.98 11.18
N HIS A 60 10.73 3.18 11.83
CA HIS A 60 10.86 4.12 12.92
C HIS A 60 10.74 5.57 12.45
N ARG A 61 10.25 6.43 13.35
CA ARG A 61 10.21 7.88 13.12
C ARG A 61 11.61 8.51 13.12
N GLY A 62 12.52 7.96 13.92
CA GLY A 62 13.92 8.35 13.94
C GLY A 62 14.73 7.45 12.98
N VAL A 63 15.34 8.05 11.97
CA VAL A 63 16.25 7.38 11.03
C VAL A 63 17.65 7.95 11.26
N THR A 64 18.59 7.10 11.65
CA THR A 64 19.94 7.52 12.07
C THR A 64 20.82 7.93 10.90
N ASP A 65 20.71 7.24 9.77
CA ASP A 65 21.44 7.53 8.54
C ASP A 65 20.45 7.60 7.36
N VAL A 66 19.95 8.81 7.11
CA VAL A 66 18.96 9.07 6.08
C VAL A 66 19.49 8.74 4.68
N HIS A 67 20.76 9.08 4.40
CA HIS A 67 21.37 8.85 3.08
C HIS A 67 21.49 7.36 2.77
N LYS A 68 22.10 6.60 3.67
CA LYS A 68 22.23 5.14 3.55
C LYS A 68 20.89 4.44 3.49
N THR A 69 19.92 4.90 4.29
CA THR A 69 18.54 4.36 4.27
C THR A 69 17.86 4.62 2.93
N ALA A 70 18.03 5.82 2.36
CA ALA A 70 17.48 6.16 1.05
C ALA A 70 18.10 5.30 -0.07
N GLU A 71 19.40 5.03 -0.03
CA GLU A 71 20.06 4.14 -0.99
C GLU A 71 19.54 2.71 -0.91
N ARG A 72 19.41 2.15 0.31
CA ARG A 72 18.84 0.81 0.52
C ARG A 72 17.38 0.74 0.07
N LEU A 73 16.60 1.81 0.33
CA LEU A 73 15.21 1.92 -0.15
C LEU A 73 15.13 1.91 -1.67
N ARG A 74 15.98 2.66 -2.36
CA ARG A 74 16.02 2.67 -3.82
C ARG A 74 16.29 1.28 -4.38
N THR A 75 17.26 0.57 -3.81
CA THR A 75 17.55 -0.82 -4.20
C THR A 75 16.32 -1.72 -3.97
N ALA A 76 15.70 -1.66 -2.79
CA ALA A 76 14.53 -2.48 -2.45
C ALA A 76 13.31 -2.16 -3.33
N ILE A 77 13.07 -0.88 -3.68
CA ILE A 77 11.98 -0.48 -4.58
C ILE A 77 12.25 -1.02 -5.99
N MET A 78 13.49 -0.93 -6.49
CA MET A 78 13.86 -1.46 -7.79
C MET A 78 13.72 -2.98 -7.85
N GLU A 79 14.12 -3.71 -6.80
CA GLU A 79 13.90 -5.16 -6.70
C GLU A 79 12.40 -5.50 -6.71
N CYS A 80 11.58 -4.72 -6.02
CA CYS A 80 10.13 -4.84 -6.07
C CYS A 80 9.59 -4.63 -7.49
N TYR A 81 10.00 -3.54 -8.14
CA TYR A 81 9.58 -3.22 -9.50
C TYR A 81 9.96 -4.33 -10.50
N ASN A 82 11.20 -4.82 -10.44
CA ASN A 82 11.68 -5.91 -11.30
C ASN A 82 10.94 -7.24 -11.04
N SER A 83 10.39 -7.44 -9.84
CA SER A 83 9.55 -8.60 -9.50
C SER A 83 8.07 -8.41 -9.81
N GLY A 84 7.69 -7.32 -10.50
CA GLY A 84 6.31 -7.04 -10.94
C GLY A 84 5.48 -6.17 -9.99
N VAL A 85 6.03 -5.72 -8.86
CA VAL A 85 5.33 -4.79 -7.96
C VAL A 85 5.16 -3.44 -8.64
N ARG A 86 3.95 -2.87 -8.54
CA ARG A 86 3.58 -1.57 -9.11
C ARG A 86 2.89 -0.65 -8.11
N PHE A 87 2.29 -1.20 -7.07
CA PHE A 87 1.53 -0.45 -6.08
C PHE A 87 2.32 -0.40 -4.76
N PHE A 88 2.55 0.81 -4.25
CA PHE A 88 3.32 1.04 -3.04
C PHE A 88 2.49 1.78 -2.00
N TYR A 89 2.40 1.23 -0.79
CA TYR A 89 1.61 1.77 0.31
C TYR A 89 2.52 2.35 1.39
N VAL A 90 2.31 3.63 1.75
CA VAL A 90 2.99 4.31 2.85
C VAL A 90 1.99 4.82 3.87
N GLY A 91 2.38 4.86 5.14
CA GLY A 91 1.50 5.33 6.22
C GLY A 91 1.51 6.83 6.46
N GLY A 92 2.33 7.59 5.73
CA GLY A 92 2.43 9.04 5.88
C GLY A 92 2.96 9.52 7.23
N ALA A 93 3.63 8.66 8.02
CA ALA A 93 4.27 9.07 9.25
C ALA A 93 5.61 9.78 8.98
N VAL A 94 6.10 10.55 9.96
CA VAL A 94 7.44 11.15 9.88
C VAL A 94 8.53 10.06 9.90
N GLY A 95 9.71 10.37 9.36
CA GLY A 95 10.86 9.47 9.35
C GLY A 95 10.86 8.51 8.18
N PHE A 96 10.90 7.20 8.44
CA PHE A 96 11.05 6.21 7.38
C PHE A 96 9.94 6.26 6.32
N ASP A 97 8.68 6.48 6.72
CA ASP A 97 7.55 6.58 5.77
C ASP A 97 7.72 7.77 4.81
N THR A 98 8.22 8.91 5.31
CA THR A 98 8.52 10.09 4.47
C THR A 98 9.60 9.76 3.44
N ILE A 99 10.72 9.16 3.87
CA ILE A 99 11.83 8.79 2.98
C ILE A 99 11.36 7.75 1.94
N ALA A 100 10.52 6.81 2.35
CA ALA A 100 9.95 5.80 1.46
C ALA A 100 9.03 6.42 0.40
N ALA A 101 8.15 7.34 0.80
CA ALA A 101 7.27 8.05 -0.13
C ALA A 101 8.07 8.87 -1.15
N GLU A 102 9.07 9.65 -0.69
CA GLU A 102 9.96 10.43 -1.57
C GLU A 102 10.71 9.51 -2.56
N ALA A 103 11.18 8.34 -2.10
CA ALA A 103 11.85 7.38 -2.98
C ALA A 103 10.90 6.79 -4.03
N VAL A 104 9.66 6.43 -3.67
CA VAL A 104 8.66 5.94 -4.63
C VAL A 104 8.30 7.01 -5.64
N LEU A 105 8.09 8.26 -5.21
CA LEU A 105 7.81 9.39 -6.09
C LEU A 105 8.95 9.63 -7.09
N TYR A 106 10.21 9.53 -6.64
CA TYR A 106 11.39 9.62 -7.52
C TYR A 106 11.39 8.53 -8.60
N PHE A 107 11.09 7.28 -8.24
CA PHE A 107 11.01 6.20 -9.22
C PHE A 107 9.81 6.33 -10.16
N ARG A 108 8.69 6.86 -9.70
CA ARG A 108 7.51 7.09 -10.54
C ARG A 108 7.80 8.06 -11.70
N GLU A 109 8.70 9.02 -11.54
CA GLU A 109 9.13 9.90 -12.63
C GLU A 109 9.79 9.13 -13.78
N GLN A 110 10.46 8.02 -13.48
CA GLN A 110 11.14 7.16 -14.44
C GLN A 110 10.26 5.98 -14.90
N PHE A 111 9.37 5.52 -14.04
CA PHE A 111 8.48 4.38 -14.24
C PHE A 111 7.03 4.80 -13.95
N PRO A 112 6.33 5.39 -14.94
CA PRO A 112 4.99 5.98 -14.75
C PRO A 112 3.89 4.99 -14.36
N ASP A 113 4.16 3.68 -14.44
CA ASP A 113 3.28 2.61 -14.01
C ASP A 113 3.35 2.31 -12.49
N ILE A 114 4.22 3.00 -11.76
CA ILE A 114 4.26 2.98 -10.29
C ILE A 114 3.12 3.83 -9.73
N VAL A 115 2.41 3.28 -8.76
CA VAL A 115 1.31 3.93 -8.02
C VAL A 115 1.69 4.07 -6.55
N LEU A 116 1.63 5.29 -6.02
CA LEU A 116 1.81 5.58 -4.60
C LEU A 116 0.46 5.83 -3.93
N THR A 117 0.09 4.96 -2.99
CA THR A 117 -1.07 5.14 -2.11
C THR A 117 -0.60 5.54 -0.71
N VAL A 118 -1.08 6.68 -0.22
CA VAL A 118 -0.87 7.08 1.18
C VAL A 118 -2.07 6.63 2.01
N VAL A 119 -1.82 5.83 3.04
CA VAL A 119 -2.85 5.30 3.92
C VAL A 119 -2.81 6.04 5.26
N LEU A 120 -3.84 6.84 5.52
CA LEU A 120 -3.95 7.65 6.72
C LEU A 120 -4.74 6.90 7.80
N PRO A 121 -4.30 6.91 9.06
CA PRO A 121 -5.09 6.37 10.16
C PRO A 121 -6.38 7.17 10.38
N PHE A 122 -6.31 8.49 10.25
CA PHE A 122 -7.43 9.46 10.37
C PHE A 122 -7.01 10.76 9.66
N PRO A 123 -7.96 11.67 9.35
CA PRO A 123 -7.65 13.01 8.87
C PRO A 123 -6.73 13.72 9.87
N GLU A 124 -6.02 14.76 9.47
CA GLU A 124 -5.18 15.59 10.36
C GLU A 124 -4.11 14.82 11.20
N GLN A 125 -3.62 13.66 10.71
CA GLN A 125 -2.52 12.98 11.45
C GLN A 125 -1.28 13.86 11.56
N ASP A 126 -1.13 14.89 10.72
CA ASP A 126 -0.04 15.86 10.73
C ASP A 126 -0.18 16.94 11.82
N LYS A 127 -1.26 16.93 12.61
CA LYS A 127 -1.55 17.95 13.65
C LYS A 127 -0.39 18.13 14.63
N PHE A 128 0.32 17.05 14.92
CA PHE A 128 1.44 17.05 15.87
C PHE A 128 2.81 17.06 15.19
N PHE A 129 2.88 17.26 13.86
CA PHE A 129 4.15 17.36 13.16
C PHE A 129 4.73 18.77 13.31
N ASN A 130 6.05 18.89 13.30
CA ASN A 130 6.69 20.20 13.18
C ASN A 130 6.44 20.78 11.78
N ALA A 131 6.74 22.07 11.59
CA ALA A 131 6.42 22.79 10.35
C ALA A 131 7.07 22.15 9.10
N GLU A 132 8.32 21.72 9.21
CA GLU A 132 9.05 21.08 8.10
C GLU A 132 8.45 19.72 7.72
N SER A 133 8.23 18.86 8.70
CA SER A 133 7.62 17.54 8.48
C SER A 133 6.20 17.65 7.93
N ARG A 134 5.43 18.66 8.39
CA ARG A 134 4.09 18.93 7.87
C ARG A 134 4.11 19.39 6.43
N LYS A 135 5.08 20.23 6.05
CA LYS A 135 5.24 20.66 4.66
C LYS A 135 5.51 19.46 3.75
N LYS A 136 6.51 18.62 4.09
CA LYS A 136 6.83 17.40 3.33
C LYS A 136 5.64 16.44 3.23
N TYR A 137 4.94 16.25 4.34
CA TYR A 137 3.73 15.40 4.37
C TYR A 137 2.68 15.87 3.37
N ARG A 138 2.39 17.18 3.34
CA ARG A 138 1.41 17.75 2.39
C ARG A 138 1.87 17.63 0.95
N GLU A 139 3.14 17.90 0.67
CA GLU A 139 3.74 17.71 -0.66
C GLU A 139 3.63 16.26 -1.14
N ILE A 140 3.77 15.28 -0.23
CA ILE A 140 3.58 13.86 -0.54
C ILE A 140 2.12 13.56 -0.83
N LEU A 141 1.18 14.07 -0.02
CA LEU A 141 -0.26 13.88 -0.26
C LEU A 141 -0.70 14.47 -1.60
N ASP A 142 -0.23 15.68 -1.94
CA ASP A 142 -0.55 16.35 -3.20
C ASP A 142 -0.03 15.58 -4.43
N LYS A 143 1.07 14.83 -4.25
CA LYS A 143 1.69 14.02 -5.32
C LYS A 143 1.23 12.57 -5.31
N ALA A 144 0.56 12.09 -4.26
CA ALA A 144 0.09 10.71 -4.18
C ALA A 144 -0.97 10.42 -5.25
N ASP A 145 -0.96 9.21 -5.77
CA ASP A 145 -1.97 8.77 -6.73
C ASP A 145 -3.31 8.47 -6.04
N GLU A 146 -3.23 8.05 -4.78
CA GLU A 146 -4.39 7.74 -3.95
C GLU A 146 -4.12 8.05 -2.48
N VAL A 147 -5.14 8.55 -1.78
CA VAL A 147 -5.13 8.74 -0.32
C VAL A 147 -6.31 7.97 0.27
N VAL A 148 -6.02 6.99 1.12
CA VAL A 148 -7.02 6.19 1.81
C VAL A 148 -7.03 6.56 3.28
N THR A 149 -8.20 6.89 3.83
CA THR A 149 -8.38 7.18 5.26
C THR A 149 -9.13 6.05 5.95
N ILE A 150 -8.55 5.49 7.02
CA ILE A 150 -9.06 4.28 7.68
C ILE A 150 -10.16 4.59 8.70
N SER A 151 -10.05 5.71 9.41
CA SER A 151 -10.99 6.15 10.43
C SER A 151 -11.30 7.64 10.26
N ASN A 152 -12.51 8.05 10.60
CA ASN A 152 -12.86 9.47 10.58
C ASN A 152 -12.33 10.24 11.80
N GLU A 153 -11.94 9.53 12.86
CA GLU A 153 -11.54 10.11 14.13
C GLU A 153 -10.20 9.57 14.63
N PHE A 154 -9.52 10.41 15.42
CA PHE A 154 -8.30 10.02 16.11
C PHE A 154 -8.58 8.87 17.09
N SER A 155 -7.81 7.80 16.96
CA SER A 155 -7.67 6.77 18.00
C SER A 155 -6.30 6.08 17.89
N LYS A 156 -5.80 5.53 19.00
CA LYS A 156 -4.59 4.69 18.97
C LYS A 156 -4.80 3.43 18.13
N VAL A 157 -6.03 2.93 18.09
CA VAL A 157 -6.42 1.74 17.30
C VAL A 157 -6.37 2.04 15.81
N ALA A 158 -6.72 3.26 15.37
CA ALA A 158 -6.67 3.64 13.97
C ALA A 158 -5.27 3.46 13.34
N TYR A 159 -4.20 3.67 14.12
CA TYR A 159 -2.83 3.39 13.64
C TYR A 159 -2.60 1.90 13.38
N LEU A 160 -3.12 1.02 14.24
CA LEU A 160 -3.02 -0.42 14.06
C LEU A 160 -3.86 -0.89 12.87
N MET A 161 -5.09 -0.38 12.76
CA MET A 161 -5.98 -0.66 11.61
C MET A 161 -5.34 -0.24 10.29
N ARG A 162 -4.69 0.94 10.25
CA ARG A 162 -3.95 1.41 9.10
C ARG A 162 -2.81 0.44 8.73
N ASN A 163 -2.03 -0.01 9.71
CA ASN A 163 -0.95 -0.96 9.48
C ASN A 163 -1.49 -2.31 8.98
N ASP A 164 -2.58 -2.81 9.55
CA ASP A 164 -3.26 -4.03 9.11
C ASP A 164 -3.77 -3.91 7.68
N TYR A 165 -4.33 -2.75 7.32
CA TYR A 165 -4.75 -2.46 5.95
C TYR A 165 -3.56 -2.59 4.99
N MET A 166 -2.44 -1.91 5.24
CA MET A 166 -1.26 -1.95 4.38
C MET A 166 -0.70 -3.37 4.24
N VAL A 167 -0.59 -4.13 5.33
CA VAL A 167 -0.11 -5.52 5.31
C VAL A 167 -1.08 -6.45 4.56
N SER A 168 -2.40 -6.23 4.67
CA SER A 168 -3.38 -7.06 3.97
C SER A 168 -3.38 -6.82 2.47
N HIS A 169 -3.07 -5.59 2.03
CA HIS A 169 -3.06 -5.17 0.64
C HIS A 169 -1.70 -5.28 -0.04
N SER A 170 -0.70 -5.91 0.59
CA SER A 170 0.62 -6.09 0.00
C SER A 170 1.16 -7.51 0.18
N CYS A 171 1.96 -7.97 -0.77
CA CYS A 171 2.66 -9.26 -0.66
C CYS A 171 4.04 -9.12 0.01
N ARG A 172 4.59 -7.91 0.04
CA ARG A 172 5.91 -7.60 0.59
C ARG A 172 5.84 -6.40 1.52
N VAL A 173 6.59 -6.44 2.62
CA VAL A 173 6.77 -5.33 3.56
C VAL A 173 8.25 -4.96 3.61
N ILE A 174 8.56 -3.71 3.30
CA ILE A 174 9.89 -3.13 3.45
C ILE A 174 9.92 -2.40 4.79
N ALA A 175 10.78 -2.85 5.69
CA ALA A 175 10.83 -2.37 7.07
C ALA A 175 12.15 -1.63 7.36
N TYR A 176 12.11 -0.65 8.24
CA TYR A 176 13.27 -0.09 8.93
C TYR A 176 13.07 -0.29 10.43
N TRP A 177 13.57 -1.41 10.95
CA TRP A 177 13.27 -1.90 12.29
C TRP A 177 14.51 -2.43 12.99
N ASP A 178 14.78 -1.90 14.17
CA ASP A 178 15.93 -2.22 15.04
C ASP A 178 15.83 -3.58 15.75
N GLY A 179 14.78 -4.35 15.53
CA GLY A 179 14.53 -5.62 16.20
C GLY A 179 13.80 -5.49 17.55
N MET A 180 13.62 -4.29 18.09
CA MET A 180 13.00 -4.08 19.39
C MET A 180 11.48 -4.25 19.35
N SER A 181 10.93 -4.85 20.40
CA SER A 181 9.48 -5.00 20.57
C SER A 181 8.80 -3.70 21.05
N GLY A 182 7.46 -3.68 21.03
CA GLY A 182 6.66 -2.58 21.62
C GLY A 182 6.40 -1.39 20.70
N SER A 183 6.97 -1.34 19.49
CA SER A 183 6.71 -0.29 18.52
C SER A 183 5.63 -0.66 17.50
N GLY A 184 5.05 0.36 16.83
CA GLY A 184 4.14 0.14 15.68
C GLY A 184 4.82 -0.61 14.53
N THR A 185 6.13 -0.39 14.32
CA THR A 185 6.93 -1.12 13.35
C THR A 185 7.05 -2.60 13.71
N ALA A 186 7.35 -2.91 14.97
CA ALA A 186 7.39 -4.28 15.47
C ALA A 186 6.03 -5.01 15.31
N TYR A 187 4.93 -4.30 15.58
CA TYR A 187 3.57 -4.80 15.33
C TYR A 187 3.40 -5.17 13.86
N THR A 188 3.71 -4.24 12.94
CA THR A 188 3.53 -4.43 11.50
C THR A 188 4.37 -5.60 10.97
N VAL A 189 5.64 -5.70 11.39
CA VAL A 189 6.52 -6.81 11.01
C VAL A 189 5.98 -8.16 11.50
N ARG A 190 5.46 -8.21 12.73
CA ARG A 190 4.82 -9.42 13.28
C ARG A 190 3.58 -9.83 12.49
N GLU A 191 2.68 -8.87 12.19
CA GLU A 191 1.47 -9.15 11.43
C GLU A 191 1.80 -9.56 9.98
N ALA A 192 2.82 -8.97 9.36
CA ALA A 192 3.32 -9.37 8.05
C ALA A 192 3.79 -10.84 8.05
N LYS A 193 4.62 -11.22 9.01
CA LYS A 193 5.09 -12.62 9.17
C LYS A 193 3.94 -13.59 9.43
N LYS A 194 3.00 -13.24 10.29
CA LYS A 194 1.80 -14.04 10.57
C LYS A 194 0.96 -14.28 9.30
N ARG A 195 0.85 -13.30 8.43
CA ARG A 195 0.15 -13.38 7.13
C ARG A 195 1.03 -13.93 6.00
N LYS A 196 2.22 -14.45 6.32
CA LYS A 196 3.19 -15.01 5.36
C LYS A 196 3.60 -14.01 4.27
N ARG A 197 3.66 -12.72 4.60
CA ARG A 197 4.20 -11.69 3.72
C ARG A 197 5.72 -11.69 3.79
N SER A 198 6.37 -11.46 2.66
CA SER A 198 7.83 -11.27 2.64
C SER A 198 8.19 -9.99 3.40
N VAL A 199 9.19 -10.04 4.27
CA VAL A 199 9.67 -8.88 5.02
C VAL A 199 11.16 -8.67 4.70
N GLN A 200 11.48 -7.49 4.15
CA GLN A 200 12.84 -7.04 3.92
C GLN A 200 13.16 -5.92 4.92
N ASN A 201 14.11 -6.17 5.83
CA ASN A 201 14.51 -5.17 6.83
C ASN A 201 15.77 -4.43 6.37
N LEU A 202 15.71 -3.11 6.37
CA LEU A 202 16.76 -2.20 5.91
C LEU A 202 17.54 -1.52 7.04
N PHE A 203 17.29 -1.87 8.30
CA PHE A 203 17.97 -1.30 9.47
C PHE A 203 19.46 -1.65 9.51
#